data_ce9e880b71553dcb5acd4907b2a74656
#
_entry.id   ce9e880b71553dcb5acd4907b2a74656
#
_cell.length_a   1.000
_cell.length_b   1.000
_cell.length_c   1.000
_cell.angle_alpha   90.00
_cell.angle_beta   90.00
_cell.angle_gamma   90.00
#
_symmetry.space_group_name_H-M   'P 1'
#
loop_
_entity.id
_entity.type
_entity.pdbx_description
1 polymer ?
#
loop_
_entity_poly.entity_id
_entity_poly.type
_entity_poly.pdbx_seq_one_letter_code
_entity_poly.pdbx_strand_id
1 'polypeptide(L)'
;VYTRVMFRLQCIGFIVFILLYMFANMITRWMGDSNLAPMLKMASFSFILIGVLGVLRGFYQSKQVMTIPAISQVIEQVIRVSLIIVAIIMFSMKHWSIYQAGALAILASSIGFLGSMLYLLLKKPLKLKLCYRFNNTSIQWKQLFISISIFALSQLIVILWQVVDSFTIIRLLQHSGIAFKEAIIQKGIYDRGASFIQMGLIVTTTFSFVLIPLLTQAIREHNQIHMNRYANASIKITVVISTAASIGLINLLPLMNVVFFKSNHLTLTLSIYMFTVICVSLIMMNISLLQVQT
;
A
#
# COMPACT_ATOMS: atom_id res chain seq x y z
N VAL A 1 -17.38 20.26 -5.48
CA VAL A 1 -16.11 19.99 -4.81
C VAL A 1 -15.44 18.74 -5.39
N TYR A 2 -16.06 17.55 -5.33
CA TYR A 2 -15.46 16.27 -5.75
C TYR A 2 -14.90 16.28 -7.18
N THR A 3 -15.62 16.84 -8.15
CA THR A 3 -15.18 16.89 -9.57
C THR A 3 -13.91 17.72 -9.77
N ARG A 4 -13.78 18.85 -9.03
CA ARG A 4 -12.57 19.70 -9.10
C ARG A 4 -11.37 19.02 -8.48
N VAL A 5 -11.58 18.35 -7.34
CA VAL A 5 -10.52 17.58 -6.66
C VAL A 5 -10.08 16.41 -7.55
N MET A 6 -11.04 15.69 -8.12
CA MET A 6 -10.79 14.58 -9.04
C MET A 6 -9.95 15.04 -10.25
N PHE A 7 -10.31 16.15 -10.88
CA PHE A 7 -9.59 16.65 -12.05
C PHE A 7 -8.15 17.04 -11.69
N ARG A 8 -7.93 17.75 -10.57
CA ARG A 8 -6.56 18.12 -10.13
C ARG A 8 -5.71 16.93 -9.78
N LEU A 9 -6.26 15.95 -9.03
CA LEU A 9 -5.55 14.73 -8.70
C LEU A 9 -5.24 13.91 -9.95
N GLN A 10 -6.14 13.91 -10.93
CA GLN A 10 -5.92 13.27 -12.22
C GLN A 10 -4.80 13.95 -13.02
N CYS A 11 -4.74 15.28 -13.04
CA CYS A 11 -3.64 16.00 -13.67
C CYS A 11 -2.30 15.68 -13.01
N ILE A 12 -2.25 15.62 -11.67
CA ILE A 12 -1.03 15.22 -10.93
C ILE A 12 -0.64 13.78 -11.29
N GLY A 13 -1.60 12.85 -11.29
CA GLY A 13 -1.36 11.46 -11.69
C GLY A 13 -0.82 11.34 -13.11
N PHE A 14 -1.34 12.14 -14.03
CA PHE A 14 -0.88 12.17 -15.43
C PHE A 14 0.54 12.74 -15.56
N ILE A 15 0.88 13.79 -14.80
CA ILE A 15 2.24 14.34 -14.75
C ILE A 15 3.22 13.28 -14.21
N VAL A 16 2.86 12.61 -13.11
CA VAL A 16 3.69 11.54 -12.54
C VAL A 16 3.87 10.38 -13.52
N PHE A 17 2.79 9.99 -14.23
CA PHE A 17 2.87 8.99 -15.29
C PHE A 17 3.90 9.38 -16.36
N ILE A 18 3.82 10.60 -16.91
CA ILE A 18 4.74 11.08 -17.95
C ILE A 18 6.18 11.08 -17.42
N LEU A 19 6.41 11.62 -16.22
CA LEU A 19 7.74 11.67 -15.62
C LEU A 19 8.33 10.27 -15.43
N LEU A 20 7.58 9.35 -14.82
CA LEU A 20 8.06 7.98 -14.62
C LEU A 20 8.29 7.25 -15.93
N TYR A 21 7.43 7.43 -16.93
CA TYR A 21 7.56 6.78 -18.23
C TYR A 21 8.79 7.28 -18.99
N MET A 22 9.01 8.61 -19.02
CA MET A 22 10.14 9.23 -19.71
C MET A 22 11.49 8.92 -19.01
N PHE A 23 11.51 9.02 -17.68
CA PHE A 23 12.74 8.82 -16.89
C PHE A 23 12.95 7.35 -16.47
N ALA A 24 12.11 6.41 -16.91
CA ALA A 24 12.21 5.00 -16.53
C ALA A 24 13.62 4.42 -16.74
N ASN A 25 14.24 4.67 -17.87
CA ASN A 25 15.59 4.18 -18.18
C ASN A 25 16.68 4.80 -17.26
N MET A 26 16.52 6.06 -16.87
CA MET A 26 17.44 6.75 -15.97
C MET A 26 17.32 6.20 -14.55
N ILE A 27 16.06 6.06 -14.07
CA ILE A 27 15.76 5.55 -12.73
C ILE A 27 16.28 4.11 -12.58
N THR A 28 16.07 3.25 -13.57
CA THR A 28 16.49 1.85 -13.51
C THR A 28 18.02 1.69 -13.57
N ARG A 29 18.74 2.60 -14.26
CA ARG A 29 20.20 2.68 -14.17
C ARG A 29 20.67 3.03 -12.75
N TRP A 30 19.99 3.96 -12.07
CA TRP A 30 20.30 4.27 -10.68
C TRP A 30 19.98 3.11 -9.71
N MET A 31 18.99 2.29 -10.05
CA MET A 31 18.68 1.06 -9.31
C MET A 31 19.68 -0.07 -9.56
N GLY A 32 20.57 0.09 -10.56
CA GLY A 32 21.61 -0.90 -10.87
C GLY A 32 21.21 -1.95 -11.91
N ASP A 33 19.97 -1.99 -12.39
CA ASP A 33 19.53 -2.90 -13.45
C ASP A 33 18.65 -2.19 -14.48
N SER A 34 19.25 -1.88 -15.64
CA SER A 34 18.55 -1.22 -16.76
C SER A 34 17.46 -2.10 -17.40
N ASN A 35 17.48 -3.42 -17.20
CA ASN A 35 16.45 -4.33 -17.74
C ASN A 35 15.10 -4.20 -17.03
N LEU A 36 15.06 -3.49 -15.89
CA LEU A 36 13.82 -3.19 -15.18
C LEU A 36 12.99 -2.08 -15.85
N ALA A 37 13.53 -1.38 -16.86
CA ALA A 37 12.84 -0.26 -17.50
C ALA A 37 11.46 -0.60 -18.07
N PRO A 38 11.22 -1.74 -18.75
CA PRO A 38 9.88 -2.13 -19.17
C PRO A 38 8.91 -2.29 -18.01
N MET A 39 9.36 -2.86 -16.89
CA MET A 39 8.55 -3.03 -15.68
C MET A 39 8.13 -1.68 -15.10
N LEU A 40 9.07 -0.73 -14.98
CA LEU A 40 8.77 0.61 -14.46
C LEU A 40 7.83 1.39 -15.38
N LYS A 41 7.97 1.24 -16.70
CA LYS A 41 7.03 1.82 -17.68
C LYS A 41 5.62 1.23 -17.51
N MET A 42 5.49 -0.07 -17.29
CA MET A 42 4.19 -0.69 -17.02
C MET A 42 3.58 -0.27 -15.68
N ALA A 43 4.41 -0.10 -14.65
CA ALA A 43 3.98 0.43 -13.35
C ALA A 43 3.41 1.85 -13.45
N SER A 44 3.97 2.69 -14.34
CA SER A 44 3.54 4.07 -14.48
C SER A 44 2.09 4.22 -14.94
N PHE A 45 1.52 3.27 -15.70
CA PHE A 45 0.13 3.30 -16.13
C PHE A 45 -0.87 3.34 -14.97
N SER A 46 -0.49 2.80 -13.80
CA SER A 46 -1.33 2.84 -12.59
C SER A 46 -1.66 4.28 -12.18
N PHE A 47 -0.73 5.23 -12.38
CA PHE A 47 -0.93 6.62 -11.99
C PHE A 47 -2.01 7.34 -12.79
N ILE A 48 -2.33 6.87 -14.01
CA ILE A 48 -3.42 7.42 -14.83
C ILE A 48 -4.78 7.20 -14.16
N LEU A 49 -4.93 6.17 -13.32
CA LEU A 49 -6.22 5.76 -12.76
C LEU A 49 -6.38 6.13 -11.28
N ILE A 50 -5.26 6.33 -10.57
CA ILE A 50 -5.24 6.57 -9.12
C ILE A 50 -6.08 7.79 -8.72
N GLY A 51 -6.03 8.88 -9.47
CA GLY A 51 -6.75 10.12 -9.16
C GLY A 51 -8.27 9.91 -9.12
N VAL A 52 -8.81 9.26 -10.14
CA VAL A 52 -10.25 8.96 -10.23
C VAL A 52 -10.65 7.93 -9.17
N LEU A 53 -9.89 6.85 -9.06
CA LEU A 53 -10.18 5.75 -8.16
C LEU A 53 -10.17 6.20 -6.69
N GLY A 54 -9.17 7.03 -6.31
CA GLY A 54 -9.05 7.57 -4.95
C GLY A 54 -10.25 8.43 -4.57
N VAL A 55 -10.69 9.32 -5.46
CA VAL A 55 -11.86 10.18 -5.20
C VAL A 55 -13.16 9.38 -5.14
N LEU A 56 -13.34 8.39 -6.01
CA LEU A 56 -14.52 7.54 -5.99
C LEU A 56 -14.61 6.72 -4.69
N ARG A 57 -13.51 6.12 -4.25
CA ARG A 57 -13.45 5.41 -2.97
C ARG A 57 -13.66 6.35 -1.80
N GLY A 58 -12.98 7.50 -1.77
CA GLY A 58 -13.11 8.51 -0.74
C GLY A 58 -14.53 9.08 -0.60
N PHE A 59 -15.28 9.17 -1.70
CA PHE A 59 -16.69 9.57 -1.67
C PHE A 59 -17.55 8.61 -0.86
N TYR A 60 -17.38 7.30 -1.03
CA TYR A 60 -18.12 6.32 -0.25
C TYR A 60 -17.66 6.25 1.21
N GLN A 61 -16.35 6.34 1.42
CA GLN A 61 -15.75 6.37 2.77
C GLN A 61 -16.23 7.57 3.58
N SER A 62 -16.34 8.74 2.95
CA SER A 62 -16.87 9.95 3.61
C SER A 62 -18.33 9.82 4.03
N LYS A 63 -19.08 8.91 3.42
CA LYS A 63 -20.45 8.56 3.78
C LYS A 63 -20.55 7.37 4.73
N GLN A 64 -19.42 6.90 5.25
CA GLN A 64 -19.33 5.69 6.10
C GLN A 64 -19.83 4.39 5.42
N VAL A 65 -19.93 4.38 4.08
CA VAL A 65 -20.30 3.20 3.30
C VAL A 65 -19.01 2.49 2.88
N MET A 66 -18.51 1.61 3.74
CA MET A 66 -17.23 0.92 3.50
C MET A 66 -17.36 -0.30 2.57
N THR A 67 -18.54 -0.87 2.43
CA THR A 67 -18.79 -2.09 1.64
C THR A 67 -18.44 -1.91 0.16
N ILE A 68 -18.80 -0.79 -0.45
CA ILE A 68 -18.57 -0.54 -1.87
C ILE A 68 -17.08 -0.38 -2.21
N PRO A 69 -16.29 0.43 -1.49
CA PRO A 69 -14.83 0.45 -1.62
C PRO A 69 -14.19 -0.92 -1.40
N ALA A 70 -14.63 -1.67 -0.38
CA ALA A 70 -14.09 -3.00 -0.09
C ALA A 70 -14.30 -3.97 -1.26
N ILE A 71 -15.52 -4.06 -1.80
CA ILE A 71 -15.80 -4.89 -2.98
C ILE A 71 -14.95 -4.44 -4.19
N SER A 72 -14.78 -3.13 -4.39
CA SER A 72 -13.94 -2.62 -5.47
C SER A 72 -12.48 -3.07 -5.34
N GLN A 73 -11.96 -3.17 -4.10
CA GLN A 73 -10.63 -3.70 -3.83
C GLN A 73 -10.53 -5.21 -4.08
N VAL A 74 -11.57 -5.97 -3.72
CA VAL A 74 -11.62 -7.40 -4.01
C VAL A 74 -11.60 -7.65 -5.53
N ILE A 75 -12.41 -6.91 -6.30
CA ILE A 75 -12.42 -7.02 -7.77
C ILE A 75 -11.03 -6.69 -8.34
N GLU A 76 -10.40 -5.63 -7.85
CA GLU A 76 -9.03 -5.28 -8.24
C GLU A 76 -8.05 -6.43 -8.01
N GLN A 77 -8.11 -7.04 -6.81
CA GLN A 77 -7.20 -8.14 -6.46
C GLN A 77 -7.47 -9.40 -7.28
N VAL A 78 -8.73 -9.76 -7.51
CA VAL A 78 -9.09 -10.91 -8.35
C VAL A 78 -8.55 -10.74 -9.76
N ILE A 79 -8.75 -9.59 -10.38
CA ILE A 79 -8.21 -9.29 -11.72
C ILE A 79 -6.68 -9.35 -11.71
N ARG A 80 -6.04 -8.71 -10.73
CA ARG A 80 -4.57 -8.69 -10.60
C ARG A 80 -4.00 -10.09 -10.49
N VAL A 81 -4.52 -10.89 -9.56
CA VAL A 81 -4.04 -12.26 -9.32
C VAL A 81 -4.24 -13.14 -10.56
N SER A 82 -5.40 -13.06 -11.21
CA SER A 82 -5.68 -13.81 -12.44
C SER A 82 -4.66 -13.49 -13.53
N LEU A 83 -4.34 -12.21 -13.74
CA LEU A 83 -3.36 -11.80 -14.75
C LEU A 83 -1.92 -12.16 -14.36
N ILE A 84 -1.58 -12.16 -13.07
CA ILE A 84 -0.27 -12.65 -12.60
C ILE A 84 -0.14 -14.14 -12.90
N ILE A 85 -1.19 -14.94 -12.67
CA ILE A 85 -1.20 -16.37 -13.00
C ILE A 85 -0.98 -16.56 -14.52
N VAL A 86 -1.66 -15.75 -15.35
CA VAL A 86 -1.43 -15.79 -16.81
C VAL A 86 0.02 -15.42 -17.15
N ALA A 87 0.61 -14.42 -16.49
CA ALA A 87 2.02 -14.05 -16.69
C ALA A 87 2.98 -15.21 -16.37
N ILE A 88 2.71 -15.95 -15.29
CA ILE A 88 3.49 -17.13 -14.89
C ILE A 88 3.36 -18.25 -15.91
N ILE A 89 2.15 -18.51 -16.40
CA ILE A 89 1.90 -19.53 -17.45
C ILE A 89 2.64 -19.15 -18.74
N MET A 90 2.60 -17.89 -19.16
CA MET A 90 3.32 -17.41 -20.34
C MET A 90 4.83 -17.53 -20.19
N PHE A 91 5.35 -17.23 -18.99
CA PHE A 91 6.76 -17.44 -18.67
C PHE A 91 7.17 -18.91 -18.79
N SER A 92 6.34 -19.82 -18.22
CA SER A 92 6.63 -21.26 -18.21
C SER A 92 6.48 -21.93 -19.58
N MET A 93 5.46 -21.56 -20.36
CA MET A 93 5.12 -22.24 -21.62
C MET A 93 5.75 -21.61 -22.86
N LYS A 94 5.95 -20.29 -22.88
CA LYS A 94 6.40 -19.55 -24.09
C LYS A 94 7.83 -19.03 -23.99
N HIS A 95 8.63 -19.48 -23.02
CA HIS A 95 10.01 -19.05 -22.81
C HIS A 95 10.19 -17.52 -22.74
N TRP A 96 9.22 -16.82 -22.18
CA TRP A 96 9.34 -15.38 -21.95
C TRP A 96 10.48 -15.09 -21.00
N SER A 97 11.14 -13.95 -21.17
CA SER A 97 12.12 -13.49 -20.19
C SER A 97 11.42 -13.13 -18.86
N ILE A 98 12.15 -13.23 -17.75
CA ILE A 98 11.68 -12.82 -16.41
C ILE A 98 11.17 -11.37 -16.45
N TYR A 99 11.81 -10.49 -17.20
CA TYR A 99 11.44 -9.08 -17.33
C TYR A 99 10.12 -8.89 -18.08
N GLN A 100 9.84 -9.69 -19.10
CA GLN A 100 8.57 -9.66 -19.84
C GLN A 100 7.40 -10.14 -18.98
N ALA A 101 7.58 -11.27 -18.30
CA ALA A 101 6.58 -11.81 -17.38
C ALA A 101 6.33 -10.84 -16.20
N GLY A 102 7.39 -10.26 -15.66
CA GLY A 102 7.30 -9.26 -14.62
C GLY A 102 6.60 -7.97 -15.08
N ALA A 103 6.86 -7.51 -16.30
CA ALA A 103 6.16 -6.35 -16.88
C ALA A 103 4.66 -6.61 -17.00
N LEU A 104 4.23 -7.81 -17.45
CA LEU A 104 2.82 -8.20 -17.51
C LEU A 104 2.21 -8.27 -16.09
N ALA A 105 2.93 -8.87 -15.14
CA ALA A 105 2.47 -8.96 -13.75
C ALA A 105 2.26 -7.57 -13.11
N ILE A 106 3.11 -6.61 -13.42
CA ILE A 106 2.96 -5.22 -12.96
C ILE A 106 1.80 -4.52 -13.68
N LEU A 107 1.65 -4.72 -15.00
CA LEU A 107 0.53 -4.20 -15.77
C LEU A 107 -0.82 -4.71 -15.23
N ALA A 108 -0.86 -5.92 -14.68
CA ALA A 108 -2.04 -6.50 -14.05
C ALA A 108 -2.63 -5.58 -12.96
N SER A 109 -1.78 -4.83 -12.25
CA SER A 109 -2.25 -3.84 -11.27
C SER A 109 -3.03 -2.69 -11.92
N SER A 110 -2.56 -2.18 -13.05
CA SER A 110 -3.25 -1.12 -13.81
C SER A 110 -4.60 -1.61 -14.36
N ILE A 111 -4.64 -2.84 -14.86
CA ILE A 111 -5.89 -3.45 -15.35
C ILE A 111 -6.85 -3.72 -14.18
N GLY A 112 -6.34 -4.15 -13.02
CA GLY A 112 -7.12 -4.28 -11.79
C GLY A 112 -7.76 -2.95 -11.37
N PHE A 113 -7.01 -1.85 -11.43
CA PHE A 113 -7.54 -0.50 -11.18
C PHE A 113 -8.65 -0.11 -12.14
N LEU A 114 -8.51 -0.46 -13.44
CA LEU A 114 -9.58 -0.24 -14.43
C LEU A 114 -10.86 -1.00 -14.06
N GLY A 115 -10.75 -2.29 -13.73
CA GLY A 115 -11.91 -3.08 -13.33
C GLY A 115 -12.59 -2.53 -12.05
N SER A 116 -11.80 -2.14 -11.06
CA SER A 116 -12.28 -1.50 -9.85
C SER A 116 -12.98 -0.16 -10.14
N MET A 117 -12.40 0.66 -11.00
CA MET A 117 -12.98 1.94 -11.44
C MET A 117 -14.31 1.75 -12.15
N LEU A 118 -14.39 0.79 -13.08
CA LEU A 118 -15.62 0.47 -13.79
C LEU A 118 -16.72 0.03 -12.82
N TYR A 119 -16.41 -0.83 -11.86
CA TYR A 119 -17.37 -1.23 -10.83
C TYR A 119 -17.90 -0.03 -10.04
N LEU A 120 -17.02 0.87 -9.59
CA LEU A 120 -17.40 2.06 -8.85
C LEU A 120 -18.27 3.02 -9.67
N LEU A 121 -17.96 3.19 -10.96
CA LEU A 121 -18.75 4.03 -11.87
C LEU A 121 -20.15 3.45 -12.12
N LEU A 122 -20.26 2.13 -12.25
CA LEU A 122 -21.57 1.44 -12.42
C LEU A 122 -22.51 1.61 -11.23
N LYS A 123 -21.97 1.76 -10.02
CA LYS A 123 -22.77 2.05 -8.81
C LYS A 123 -23.29 3.50 -8.76
N LYS A 124 -23.01 4.30 -9.79
CA LYS A 124 -23.48 5.70 -9.94
C LYS A 124 -23.27 6.56 -8.67
N PRO A 125 -22.08 6.63 -8.12
CA PRO A 125 -21.79 7.35 -6.87
C PRO A 125 -22.07 8.84 -6.95
N LEU A 126 -21.90 9.35 -8.12
CA LEU A 126 -22.06 10.75 -8.46
C LEU A 126 -23.03 10.80 -9.64
N LYS A 127 -24.10 11.57 -9.54
CA LYS A 127 -24.65 12.22 -10.73
C LYS A 127 -23.51 13.13 -11.21
N LEU A 128 -22.57 12.56 -11.94
CA LEU A 128 -21.55 13.28 -12.68
C LEU A 128 -22.27 14.08 -13.75
N LYS A 129 -23.03 15.10 -13.31
CA LYS A 129 -23.30 16.22 -14.17
C LYS A 129 -21.92 16.81 -14.41
N LEU A 130 -21.35 16.54 -15.55
CA LEU A 130 -20.27 17.31 -16.17
C LEU A 130 -20.74 18.77 -16.40
N CYS A 131 -21.60 19.25 -15.51
CA CYS A 131 -22.04 20.62 -15.50
C CYS A 131 -20.91 21.43 -14.88
N TYR A 132 -20.17 22.07 -15.72
CA TYR A 132 -19.16 23.10 -15.50
C TYR A 132 -19.79 24.35 -14.82
N ARG A 133 -20.65 24.13 -13.86
CA ARG A 133 -21.25 25.21 -13.07
C ARG A 133 -20.30 25.48 -11.92
N PHE A 134 -19.44 26.48 -12.09
CA PHE A 134 -18.61 27.05 -11.04
C PHE A 134 -19.50 27.61 -9.92
N ASN A 135 -19.93 26.76 -9.02
CA ASN A 135 -20.44 27.24 -7.75
C ASN A 135 -19.24 27.73 -6.94
N ASN A 136 -19.30 28.98 -6.49
CA ASN A 136 -18.23 29.71 -5.80
C ASN A 136 -17.97 29.21 -4.35
N THR A 137 -17.95 27.91 -4.11
CA THR A 137 -17.43 27.38 -2.86
C THR A 137 -15.90 27.51 -2.91
N SER A 138 -15.37 28.45 -2.15
CA SER A 138 -13.94 28.62 -1.99
C SER A 138 -13.35 27.41 -1.27
N ILE A 139 -12.73 26.51 -2.06
CA ILE A 139 -11.98 25.38 -1.47
C ILE A 139 -10.67 25.98 -0.95
N GLN A 140 -10.41 25.84 0.32
CA GLN A 140 -9.13 26.24 0.91
C GLN A 140 -8.06 25.19 0.51
N TRP A 141 -7.52 25.36 -0.69
CA TRP A 141 -6.56 24.42 -1.30
C TRP A 141 -5.32 24.23 -0.44
N LYS A 142 -4.86 25.26 0.25
CA LYS A 142 -3.69 25.18 1.13
C LYS A 142 -3.94 24.21 2.28
N GLN A 143 -5.07 24.32 2.96
CA GLN A 143 -5.43 23.43 4.05
C GLN A 143 -5.64 21.99 3.57
N LEU A 144 -6.33 21.81 2.43
CA LEU A 144 -6.51 20.51 1.82
C LEU A 144 -5.17 19.84 1.49
N PHE A 145 -4.24 20.60 0.90
CA PHE A 145 -2.92 20.08 0.54
C PHE A 145 -2.10 19.69 1.78
N ILE A 146 -2.13 20.51 2.82
CA ILE A 146 -1.45 20.22 4.10
C ILE A 146 -2.02 18.94 4.72
N SER A 147 -3.35 18.81 4.80
CA SER A 147 -3.99 17.61 5.35
C SER A 147 -3.66 16.35 4.54
N ILE A 148 -3.72 16.42 3.20
CA ILE A 148 -3.34 15.31 2.32
C ILE A 148 -1.87 14.94 2.54
N SER A 149 -0.96 15.92 2.66
CA SER A 149 0.47 15.67 2.86
C SER A 149 0.74 15.02 4.22
N ILE A 150 0.09 15.46 5.29
CA ILE A 150 0.22 14.85 6.61
C ILE A 150 -0.25 13.38 6.57
N PHE A 151 -1.41 13.12 5.96
CA PHE A 151 -1.93 11.76 5.78
C PHE A 151 -0.98 10.89 4.94
N ALA A 152 -0.47 11.42 3.84
CA ALA A 152 0.45 10.70 2.98
C ALA A 152 1.77 10.38 3.70
N LEU A 153 2.36 11.34 4.40
CA LEU A 153 3.59 11.12 5.18
C LEU A 153 3.39 10.06 6.27
N SER A 154 2.25 10.08 6.95
CA SER A 154 1.92 9.09 7.97
C SER A 154 1.88 7.67 7.41
N GLN A 155 1.31 7.49 6.23
CA GLN A 155 1.25 6.19 5.56
C GLN A 155 2.61 5.78 4.96
N LEU A 156 3.40 6.75 4.51
CA LEU A 156 4.73 6.50 3.95
C LEU A 156 5.72 6.01 5.01
N ILE A 157 5.55 6.34 6.29
CA ILE A 157 6.44 5.86 7.36
C ILE A 157 6.58 4.34 7.32
N VAL A 158 5.46 3.62 7.07
CA VAL A 158 5.47 2.14 6.97
C VAL A 158 6.25 1.65 5.75
N ILE A 159 6.33 2.44 4.68
CA ILE A 159 7.00 2.06 3.44
C ILE A 159 8.46 2.52 3.44
N LEU A 160 8.79 3.61 4.13
CA LEU A 160 10.15 4.19 4.15
C LEU A 160 11.21 3.21 4.65
N TRP A 161 10.90 2.40 5.66
CA TRP A 161 11.84 1.37 6.14
C TRP A 161 12.16 0.33 5.06
N GLN A 162 11.17 -0.10 4.25
CA GLN A 162 11.42 -1.02 3.12
C GLN A 162 12.28 -0.35 2.03
N VAL A 163 12.14 0.96 1.85
CA VAL A 163 12.98 1.73 0.93
C VAL A 163 14.41 1.77 1.45
N VAL A 164 14.61 2.07 2.74
CA VAL A 164 15.93 2.06 3.38
C VAL A 164 16.58 0.67 3.25
N ASP A 165 15.84 -0.39 3.56
CA ASP A 165 16.31 -1.77 3.40
C ASP A 165 16.74 -2.08 1.96
N SER A 166 16.01 -1.56 0.97
CA SER A 166 16.31 -1.81 -0.44
C SER A 166 17.63 -1.18 -0.89
N PHE A 167 18.03 -0.08 -0.28
CA PHE A 167 19.29 0.59 -0.61
C PHE A 167 20.48 0.17 0.26
N THR A 168 20.22 -0.37 1.46
CA THR A 168 21.29 -0.62 2.46
C THR A 168 21.70 -2.09 2.55
N ILE A 169 20.74 -3.04 2.53
CA ILE A 169 21.03 -4.45 2.83
C ILE A 169 22.06 -5.05 1.87
N ILE A 170 21.88 -4.87 0.56
CA ILE A 170 22.81 -5.43 -0.44
C ILE A 170 24.22 -4.87 -0.23
N ARG A 171 24.35 -3.58 0.03
CA ARG A 171 25.64 -2.93 0.25
C ARG A 171 26.32 -3.45 1.53
N LEU A 172 25.55 -3.61 2.62
CA LEU A 172 26.06 -4.13 3.87
C LEU A 172 26.52 -5.58 3.74
N LEU A 173 25.78 -6.42 3.03
CA LEU A 173 26.16 -7.81 2.75
C LEU A 173 27.45 -7.89 1.92
N GLN A 174 27.61 -7.00 0.93
CA GLN A 174 28.86 -6.92 0.16
C GLN A 174 30.04 -6.45 1.03
N HIS A 175 29.83 -5.48 1.90
CA HIS A 175 30.86 -5.03 2.84
C HIS A 175 31.29 -6.13 3.82
N SER A 176 30.41 -7.08 4.16
CA SER A 176 30.74 -8.25 4.95
C SER A 176 31.42 -9.39 4.16
N GLY A 177 31.78 -9.14 2.89
CA GLY A 177 32.51 -10.09 2.05
C GLY A 177 31.63 -11.07 1.25
N ILE A 178 30.32 -10.89 1.23
CA ILE A 178 29.40 -11.73 0.47
C ILE A 178 29.40 -11.29 -1.00
N ALA A 179 29.52 -12.23 -1.93
CA ALA A 179 29.48 -11.96 -3.36
C ALA A 179 28.14 -11.32 -3.76
N PHE A 180 28.17 -10.37 -4.70
CA PHE A 180 26.98 -9.60 -5.13
C PHE A 180 25.78 -10.48 -5.49
N LYS A 181 26.00 -11.57 -6.24
CA LYS A 181 24.95 -12.51 -6.64
C LYS A 181 24.28 -13.18 -5.44
N GLU A 182 25.06 -13.55 -4.44
CA GLU A 182 24.55 -14.16 -3.22
C GLU A 182 23.87 -13.14 -2.31
N ALA A 183 24.37 -11.91 -2.24
CA ALA A 183 23.74 -10.80 -1.53
C ALA A 183 22.32 -10.50 -2.08
N ILE A 184 22.12 -10.54 -3.39
CA ILE A 184 20.79 -10.40 -4.01
C ILE A 184 19.86 -11.55 -3.60
N ILE A 185 20.34 -12.79 -3.59
CA ILE A 185 19.56 -13.95 -3.18
C ILE A 185 19.14 -13.83 -1.72
N GLN A 186 20.07 -13.48 -0.83
CA GLN A 186 19.79 -13.30 0.59
C GLN A 186 18.81 -12.13 0.84
N LYS A 187 18.96 -11.02 0.11
CA LYS A 187 18.00 -9.91 0.14
C LYS A 187 16.60 -10.37 -0.31
N GLY A 188 16.50 -11.16 -1.37
CA GLY A 188 15.23 -11.73 -1.83
C GLY A 188 14.57 -12.64 -0.78
N ILE A 189 15.35 -13.40 -0.03
CA ILE A 189 14.85 -14.21 1.09
C ILE A 189 14.38 -13.31 2.24
N TYR A 190 15.13 -12.27 2.58
CA TYR A 190 14.75 -11.28 3.60
C TYR A 190 13.43 -10.57 3.25
N ASP A 191 13.25 -10.19 1.98
CA ASP A 191 12.05 -9.50 1.51
C ASP A 191 10.75 -10.34 1.63
N ARG A 192 10.86 -11.68 1.70
CA ARG A 192 9.72 -12.56 2.03
C ARG A 192 9.12 -12.20 3.41
N GLY A 193 9.96 -11.78 4.35
CA GLY A 193 9.55 -11.36 5.68
C GLY A 193 8.56 -10.20 5.65
N ALA A 194 8.70 -9.27 4.71
CA ALA A 194 7.78 -8.14 4.55
C ALA A 194 6.33 -8.61 4.25
N SER A 195 6.16 -9.70 3.48
CA SER A 195 4.84 -10.28 3.22
C SER A 195 4.21 -10.86 4.49
N PHE A 196 4.99 -11.54 5.32
CA PHE A 196 4.51 -12.07 6.60
C PHE A 196 4.17 -10.96 7.59
N ILE A 197 4.97 -9.90 7.64
CA ILE A 197 4.67 -8.72 8.47
C ILE A 197 3.36 -8.07 8.01
N GLN A 198 3.14 -7.92 6.71
CA GLN A 198 1.87 -7.38 6.19
C GLN A 198 0.67 -8.22 6.63
N MET A 199 0.78 -9.57 6.65
CA MET A 199 -0.27 -10.43 7.18
C MET A 199 -0.54 -10.14 8.67
N GLY A 200 0.51 -9.97 9.48
CA GLY A 200 0.37 -9.62 10.89
C GLY A 200 -0.26 -8.24 11.13
N LEU A 201 -0.03 -7.30 10.22
CA LEU A 201 -0.56 -5.94 10.32
C LEU A 201 -2.03 -5.79 9.89
N ILE A 202 -2.62 -6.77 9.18
CA ILE A 202 -4.00 -6.68 8.66
C ILE A 202 -4.99 -6.35 9.77
N VAL A 203 -4.89 -7.03 10.91
CA VAL A 203 -5.83 -6.81 12.02
C VAL A 203 -5.69 -5.41 12.60
N THR A 204 -4.46 -4.95 12.82
CA THR A 204 -4.18 -3.61 13.37
C THR A 204 -4.64 -2.50 12.45
N THR A 205 -4.39 -2.63 11.14
CA THR A 205 -4.83 -1.64 10.14
C THR A 205 -6.36 -1.58 10.06
N THR A 206 -7.03 -2.73 10.04
CA THR A 206 -8.49 -2.79 10.03
C THR A 206 -9.09 -2.16 11.28
N PHE A 207 -8.50 -2.44 12.45
CA PHE A 207 -8.95 -1.87 13.71
C PHE A 207 -8.77 -0.34 13.75
N SER A 208 -7.66 0.19 13.22
CA SER A 208 -7.44 1.63 13.09
C SER A 208 -8.52 2.32 12.26
N PHE A 209 -8.96 1.71 11.14
CA PHE A 209 -10.03 2.27 10.32
C PHE A 209 -11.39 2.33 11.03
N VAL A 210 -11.69 1.38 11.91
CA VAL A 210 -12.93 1.38 12.71
C VAL A 210 -12.85 2.42 13.84
N LEU A 211 -11.67 2.62 14.39
CA LEU A 211 -11.45 3.49 15.52
C LEU A 211 -11.54 4.98 15.18
N ILE A 212 -11.00 5.38 14.04
CA ILE A 212 -10.96 6.78 13.59
C ILE A 212 -12.35 7.45 13.66
N PRO A 213 -13.43 6.87 13.09
CA PRO A 213 -14.76 7.46 13.18
C PRO A 213 -15.29 7.59 14.62
N LEU A 214 -15.04 6.58 15.46
CA LEU A 214 -15.49 6.58 16.87
C LEU A 214 -14.81 7.68 17.67
N LEU A 215 -13.51 7.86 17.51
CA LEU A 215 -12.75 8.94 18.13
C LEU A 215 -13.20 10.31 17.62
N THR A 216 -13.39 10.45 16.30
CA THR A 216 -13.85 11.70 15.69
C THR A 216 -15.23 12.10 16.24
N GLN A 217 -16.12 11.13 16.46
CA GLN A 217 -17.42 11.37 17.06
C GLN A 217 -17.28 11.85 18.52
N ALA A 218 -16.45 11.18 19.34
CA ALA A 218 -16.23 11.55 20.73
C ALA A 218 -15.65 12.97 20.86
N ILE A 219 -14.76 13.37 19.94
CA ILE A 219 -14.21 14.73 19.89
C ILE A 219 -15.29 15.76 19.53
N ARG A 220 -16.13 15.48 18.54
CA ARG A 220 -17.23 16.38 18.15
C ARG A 220 -18.25 16.57 19.27
N GLU A 221 -18.47 15.55 20.07
CA GLU A 221 -19.36 15.58 21.23
C GLU A 221 -18.69 16.22 22.47
N HIS A 222 -17.44 16.68 22.36
CA HIS A 222 -16.61 17.21 23.45
C HIS A 222 -16.53 16.27 24.67
N ASN A 223 -16.68 14.96 24.46
CA ASN A 223 -16.66 13.97 25.51
C ASN A 223 -15.27 13.40 25.76
N GLN A 224 -14.49 14.09 26.59
CA GLN A 224 -13.12 13.72 26.95
C GLN A 224 -13.02 12.32 27.58
N ILE A 225 -14.05 11.91 28.34
CA ILE A 225 -14.06 10.60 29.01
C ILE A 225 -14.10 9.47 27.97
N HIS A 226 -15.01 9.58 27.00
CA HIS A 226 -15.13 8.59 25.91
C HIS A 226 -13.87 8.61 25.03
N MET A 227 -13.35 9.79 24.70
CA MET A 227 -12.12 9.91 23.92
C MET A 227 -10.95 9.17 24.58
N ASN A 228 -10.68 9.44 25.87
CA ASN A 228 -9.61 8.78 26.61
C ASN A 228 -9.83 7.27 26.74
N ARG A 229 -11.08 6.84 26.94
CA ARG A 229 -11.44 5.42 27.02
C ARG A 229 -11.16 4.71 25.72
N TYR A 230 -11.58 5.26 24.58
CA TYR A 230 -11.33 4.68 23.26
C TYR A 230 -9.84 4.67 22.93
N ALA A 231 -9.11 5.74 23.15
CA ALA A 231 -7.68 5.80 22.91
C ALA A 231 -6.91 4.75 23.73
N ASN A 232 -7.15 4.68 25.04
CA ASN A 232 -6.49 3.71 25.92
C ASN A 232 -6.86 2.26 25.56
N ALA A 233 -8.15 1.98 25.27
CA ALA A 233 -8.58 0.66 24.85
C ALA A 233 -7.90 0.24 23.55
N SER A 234 -7.76 1.16 22.62
CA SER A 234 -7.14 0.91 21.32
C SER A 234 -5.68 0.56 21.41
N ILE A 235 -4.92 1.28 22.21
CA ILE A 235 -3.49 0.96 22.46
C ILE A 235 -3.37 -0.43 23.09
N LYS A 236 -4.17 -0.72 24.15
CA LYS A 236 -4.16 -2.02 24.83
C LYS A 236 -4.48 -3.17 23.86
N ILE A 237 -5.56 -3.03 23.09
CA ILE A 237 -5.97 -4.04 22.10
C ILE A 237 -4.88 -4.22 21.03
N THR A 238 -4.30 -3.15 20.55
CA THR A 238 -3.21 -3.21 19.56
C THR A 238 -2.00 -3.95 20.11
N VAL A 239 -1.58 -3.67 21.33
CA VAL A 239 -0.45 -4.38 21.97
C VAL A 239 -0.76 -5.89 22.06
N VAL A 240 -1.93 -6.27 22.56
CA VAL A 240 -2.31 -7.68 22.74
C VAL A 240 -2.34 -8.39 21.39
N ILE A 241 -3.03 -7.82 20.40
CA ILE A 241 -3.19 -8.44 19.08
C ILE A 241 -1.85 -8.52 18.35
N SER A 242 -1.07 -7.44 18.32
CA SER A 242 0.20 -7.42 17.60
C SER A 242 1.24 -8.35 18.25
N THR A 243 1.25 -8.46 19.58
CA THR A 243 2.11 -9.40 20.29
C THR A 243 1.72 -10.83 19.98
N ALA A 244 0.42 -11.17 20.04
CA ALA A 244 -0.08 -12.50 19.69
C ALA A 244 0.23 -12.85 18.23
N ALA A 245 0.02 -11.90 17.30
CA ALA A 245 0.34 -12.08 15.89
C ALA A 245 1.85 -12.28 15.65
N SER A 246 2.70 -11.48 16.30
CA SER A 246 4.15 -11.62 16.21
C SER A 246 4.64 -12.99 16.69
N ILE A 247 4.20 -13.42 17.89
CA ILE A 247 4.56 -14.72 18.45
C ILE A 247 4.03 -15.86 17.56
N GLY A 248 2.79 -15.74 17.09
CA GLY A 248 2.19 -16.71 16.17
C GLY A 248 2.98 -16.84 14.86
N LEU A 249 3.36 -15.71 14.27
CA LEU A 249 4.18 -15.69 13.05
C LEU A 249 5.57 -16.29 13.29
N ILE A 250 6.23 -15.98 14.40
CA ILE A 250 7.54 -16.54 14.76
C ILE A 250 7.46 -18.08 14.83
N ASN A 251 6.45 -18.61 15.51
CA ASN A 251 6.28 -20.06 15.66
C ASN A 251 5.91 -20.75 14.33
N LEU A 252 5.08 -20.11 13.51
CA LEU A 252 4.65 -20.67 12.22
C LEU A 252 5.65 -20.45 11.10
N LEU A 253 6.60 -19.54 11.25
CA LEU A 253 7.53 -19.11 10.21
C LEU A 253 8.31 -20.27 9.56
N PRO A 254 8.89 -21.24 10.31
CA PRO A 254 9.59 -22.36 9.68
C PRO A 254 8.68 -23.15 8.74
N LEU A 255 7.45 -23.42 9.19
CA LEU A 255 6.46 -24.15 8.40
C LEU A 255 6.02 -23.36 7.17
N MET A 256 5.70 -22.08 7.36
CA MET A 256 5.29 -21.18 6.29
C MET A 256 6.39 -21.01 5.23
N ASN A 257 7.65 -20.88 5.67
CA ASN A 257 8.79 -20.74 4.76
C ASN A 257 8.98 -21.99 3.89
N VAL A 258 8.81 -23.17 4.47
CA VAL A 258 8.85 -24.46 3.72
C VAL A 258 7.66 -24.59 2.80
N VAL A 259 6.44 -24.31 3.24
CA VAL A 259 5.21 -24.48 2.46
C VAL A 259 5.17 -23.52 1.28
N PHE A 260 5.47 -22.23 1.51
CA PHE A 260 5.35 -21.20 0.46
C PHE A 260 6.59 -21.11 -0.45
N PHE A 261 7.79 -21.34 0.12
CA PHE A 261 9.04 -21.06 -0.60
C PHE A 261 9.95 -22.31 -0.74
N LYS A 262 9.54 -23.46 -0.23
CA LYS A 262 10.32 -24.70 -0.26
C LYS A 262 11.75 -24.55 0.24
N SER A 263 11.99 -23.61 1.15
CA SER A 263 13.32 -23.31 1.70
C SER A 263 13.20 -22.88 3.16
N ASN A 264 14.24 -23.18 3.96
CA ASN A 264 14.28 -22.82 5.37
C ASN A 264 15.47 -21.88 5.67
N HIS A 265 15.94 -21.15 4.65
CA HIS A 265 17.06 -20.22 4.80
C HIS A 265 16.64 -18.96 5.57
N LEU A 266 17.57 -18.42 6.37
CA LEU A 266 17.40 -17.19 7.16
C LEU A 266 16.21 -17.20 8.15
N THR A 267 15.77 -18.37 8.61
CA THR A 267 14.60 -18.49 9.49
C THR A 267 14.78 -17.67 10.77
N LEU A 268 15.97 -17.72 11.40
CA LEU A 268 16.27 -16.93 12.60
C LEU A 268 16.17 -15.42 12.33
N THR A 269 16.76 -14.94 11.23
CA THR A 269 16.70 -13.53 10.82
C THR A 269 15.26 -13.08 10.59
N LEU A 270 14.49 -13.91 9.89
CA LEU A 270 13.07 -13.65 9.63
C LEU A 270 12.24 -13.69 10.93
N SER A 271 12.58 -14.57 11.87
CA SER A 271 11.90 -14.63 13.18
C SER A 271 12.12 -13.34 13.97
N ILE A 272 13.35 -12.85 14.01
CA ILE A 272 13.66 -11.55 14.64
C ILE A 272 12.90 -10.43 13.93
N TYR A 273 12.80 -10.49 12.60
CA TYR A 273 12.11 -9.52 11.79
C TYR A 273 10.58 -9.48 12.09
N MET A 274 9.98 -10.58 12.54
CA MET A 274 8.56 -10.60 12.94
C MET A 274 8.26 -9.74 14.18
N PHE A 275 9.23 -9.41 15.01
CA PHE A 275 9.02 -8.47 16.12
C PHE A 275 8.67 -7.05 15.62
N THR A 276 9.03 -6.70 14.40
CA THR A 276 8.61 -5.42 13.78
C THR A 276 7.10 -5.27 13.68
N VAL A 277 6.32 -6.36 13.66
CA VAL A 277 4.85 -6.32 13.68
C VAL A 277 4.35 -5.54 14.89
N ILE A 278 4.94 -5.73 16.06
CA ILE A 278 4.55 -5.03 17.29
C ILE A 278 4.85 -3.53 17.15
N CYS A 279 6.08 -3.19 16.75
CA CYS A 279 6.52 -1.79 16.62
C CYS A 279 5.70 -1.04 15.58
N VAL A 280 5.53 -1.63 14.40
CA VAL A 280 4.78 -1.00 13.29
C VAL A 280 3.31 -0.86 13.66
N SER A 281 2.70 -1.87 14.31
CA SER A 281 1.32 -1.78 14.79
C SER A 281 1.11 -0.63 15.77
N LEU A 282 2.03 -0.45 16.71
CA LEU A 282 2.00 0.66 17.66
C LEU A 282 2.18 2.02 16.97
N ILE A 283 3.11 2.11 16.02
CA ILE A 283 3.31 3.34 15.23
C ILE A 283 2.03 3.68 14.47
N MET A 284 1.44 2.73 13.76
CA MET A 284 0.20 2.95 13.00
C MET A 284 -0.96 3.37 13.89
N MET A 285 -1.11 2.75 15.06
CA MET A 285 -2.15 3.12 16.01
C MET A 285 -1.95 4.54 16.54
N ASN A 286 -0.75 4.89 16.95
CA ASN A 286 -0.44 6.25 17.43
C ASN A 286 -0.65 7.31 16.34
N ILE A 287 -0.27 7.02 15.10
CA ILE A 287 -0.53 7.90 13.96
C ILE A 287 -2.04 8.10 13.78
N SER A 288 -2.83 7.02 13.86
CA SER A 288 -4.29 7.11 13.73
C SER A 288 -4.92 7.95 14.85
N LEU A 289 -4.41 7.85 16.09
CA LEU A 289 -4.85 8.68 17.21
C LEU A 289 -4.52 10.16 16.99
N LEU A 290 -3.32 10.47 16.51
CA LEU A 290 -2.90 11.84 16.20
C LEU A 290 -3.68 12.46 15.05
N GLN A 291 -3.99 11.67 14.01
CA GLN A 291 -4.77 12.13 12.85
C GLN A 291 -6.18 12.58 13.22
N VAL A 292 -6.76 12.06 14.28
CA VAL A 292 -8.11 12.43 14.73
C VAL A 292 -8.08 13.73 15.55
N GLN A 293 -6.93 14.11 16.12
CA GLN A 293 -6.78 15.32 16.93
C GLN A 293 -6.44 16.57 16.09
N THR A 294 -5.98 16.38 14.84
CA THR A 294 -5.66 17.44 13.88
C THR A 294 -6.84 17.76 12.96
#